data_b4ea7e31a474295492db5958b25c8825
#
_entry.id   b4ea7e31a474295492db5958b25c8825
#
_cell.length_a   1.000
_cell.length_b   1.000
_cell.length_c   1.000
_cell.angle_alpha   90.00
_cell.angle_beta   90.00
_cell.angle_gamma   90.00
#
_symmetry.space_group_name_H-M   'P 1'
#
loop_
_entity.id
_entity.type
_entity.pdbx_description
1 polymer ?
#
loop_
_entity_poly.entity_id
_entity_poly.type
_entity_poly.pdbx_seq_one_letter_code
_entity_poly.pdbx_strand_id
1 'polypeptide(L)'
;MKQPSSTHLSAAEGWLELGNHKEALNELKEIDPQLNTHPDVLEIHLRVSEMMEDWNSCVDIANTLTKSMPEKLSYWIRRSYALHKLKRTQEAYDQLKPSLDSFEGEWLPLYNLACYTCMLGNVNDARKLIEKAIELGGNAVRLRALDDDDLVRVWAGP
;
A
#
# COMPACT_ATOMS: atom_id res chain seq x y z
N MET A 1 5.33 -24.52 -0.59
CA MET A 1 3.90 -24.81 -0.32
C MET A 1 3.55 -26.18 -0.91
N LYS A 2 2.65 -26.93 -0.25
CA LYS A 2 2.22 -28.22 -0.75
C LYS A 2 1.42 -28.06 -2.05
N GLN A 3 1.50 -29.07 -2.96
CA GLN A 3 0.88 -29.03 -4.29
C GLN A 3 -0.59 -28.60 -4.30
N PRO A 4 -1.51 -29.18 -3.47
CA PRO A 4 -2.93 -28.78 -3.49
C PRO A 4 -3.13 -27.31 -3.10
N SER A 5 -2.39 -26.83 -2.11
CA SER A 5 -2.47 -25.42 -1.68
C SER A 5 -1.95 -24.47 -2.75
N SER A 6 -0.90 -24.88 -3.47
CA SER A 6 -0.34 -24.11 -4.59
C SER A 6 -1.35 -23.98 -5.72
N THR A 7 -2.12 -25.04 -6.01
CA THR A 7 -3.18 -25.02 -7.02
C THR A 7 -4.30 -24.05 -6.66
N HIS A 8 -4.76 -24.08 -5.40
CA HIS A 8 -5.78 -23.15 -4.92
C HIS A 8 -5.28 -21.71 -4.90
N LEU A 9 -4.01 -21.51 -4.54
CA LEU A 9 -3.41 -20.18 -4.55
C LEU A 9 -3.36 -19.60 -5.97
N SER A 10 -2.92 -20.39 -6.94
CA SER A 10 -2.88 -19.99 -8.35
C SER A 10 -4.28 -19.68 -8.87
N ALA A 11 -5.27 -20.48 -8.52
CA ALA A 11 -6.66 -20.23 -8.89
C ALA A 11 -7.18 -18.92 -8.28
N ALA A 12 -6.85 -18.66 -7.02
CA ALA A 12 -7.25 -17.41 -6.36
C ALA A 12 -6.65 -16.20 -7.07
N GLU A 13 -5.37 -16.27 -7.46
CA GLU A 13 -4.73 -15.20 -8.24
C GLU A 13 -5.45 -14.97 -9.56
N GLY A 14 -5.80 -16.04 -10.26
CA GLY A 14 -6.55 -15.97 -11.51
C GLY A 14 -7.91 -15.28 -11.36
N TRP A 15 -8.64 -15.62 -10.30
CA TRP A 15 -9.92 -14.96 -10.01
C TRP A 15 -9.75 -13.46 -9.71
N LEU A 16 -8.68 -13.08 -8.99
CA LEU A 16 -8.39 -11.67 -8.72
C LEU A 16 -8.09 -10.89 -10.00
N GLU A 17 -7.35 -11.49 -10.93
CA GLU A 17 -7.06 -10.87 -12.24
C GLU A 17 -8.36 -10.62 -13.02
N LEU A 18 -9.37 -11.47 -12.83
CA LEU A 18 -10.69 -11.30 -13.43
C LEU A 18 -11.61 -10.37 -12.63
N GLY A 19 -11.14 -9.81 -11.52
CA GLY A 19 -11.93 -8.94 -10.68
C GLY A 19 -12.93 -9.68 -9.79
N ASN A 20 -12.81 -10.99 -9.65
CA ASN A 20 -13.75 -11.83 -8.90
C ASN A 20 -13.19 -12.21 -7.52
N HIS A 21 -13.33 -11.28 -6.57
CA HIS A 21 -12.82 -11.50 -5.21
C HIS A 21 -13.57 -12.58 -4.44
N LYS A 22 -14.85 -12.81 -4.76
CA LYS A 22 -15.65 -13.86 -4.09
C LYS A 22 -15.10 -15.25 -4.39
N GLU A 23 -14.83 -15.52 -5.65
CA GLU A 23 -14.24 -16.81 -6.05
C GLU A 23 -12.81 -16.96 -5.55
N ALA A 24 -12.04 -15.86 -5.51
CA ALA A 24 -10.71 -15.87 -4.90
C ALA A 24 -10.78 -16.29 -3.43
N LEU A 25 -11.72 -15.75 -2.66
CA LEU A 25 -11.94 -16.14 -1.25
C LEU A 25 -12.33 -17.60 -1.13
N ASN A 26 -13.17 -18.11 -2.02
CA ASN A 26 -13.57 -19.51 -2.00
C ASN A 26 -12.36 -20.45 -2.19
N GLU A 27 -11.45 -20.08 -3.10
CA GLU A 27 -10.21 -20.85 -3.28
C GLU A 27 -9.33 -20.81 -2.03
N LEU A 28 -9.23 -19.66 -1.36
CA LEU A 28 -8.44 -19.53 -0.14
C LEU A 28 -8.97 -20.41 1.00
N LYS A 29 -10.27 -20.63 1.06
CA LYS A 29 -10.90 -21.49 2.08
C LYS A 29 -10.48 -22.95 1.95
N GLU A 30 -10.07 -23.38 0.76
CA GLU A 30 -9.63 -24.74 0.49
C GLU A 30 -8.15 -24.96 0.85
N ILE A 31 -7.42 -23.89 1.19
CA ILE A 31 -6.02 -23.99 1.60
C ILE A 31 -5.94 -24.45 3.05
N ASP A 32 -4.96 -25.33 3.33
CA ASP A 32 -4.69 -25.84 4.68
C ASP A 32 -4.61 -24.65 5.67
N PRO A 33 -5.42 -24.65 6.74
CA PRO A 33 -5.39 -23.58 7.74
C PRO A 33 -4.02 -23.31 8.35
N GLN A 34 -3.12 -24.28 8.38
CA GLN A 34 -1.76 -24.12 8.85
C GLN A 34 -0.97 -23.14 7.98
N LEU A 35 -1.41 -22.88 6.76
CA LEU A 35 -0.77 -21.98 5.81
C LEU A 35 -1.38 -20.56 5.81
N ASN A 36 -2.36 -20.29 6.66
CA ASN A 36 -3.07 -19.01 6.66
C ASN A 36 -2.16 -17.82 6.96
N THR A 37 -1.01 -18.03 7.61
CA THR A 37 -0.03 -16.97 7.87
C THR A 37 1.12 -16.97 6.87
N HIS A 38 1.10 -17.87 5.88
CA HIS A 38 2.11 -17.89 4.84
C HIS A 38 2.01 -16.60 4.00
N PRO A 39 3.15 -15.94 3.69
CA PRO A 39 3.11 -14.67 2.95
C PRO A 39 2.34 -14.72 1.64
N ASP A 40 2.43 -15.81 0.89
CA ASP A 40 1.71 -15.94 -0.39
C ASP A 40 0.19 -15.94 -0.19
N VAL A 41 -0.27 -16.57 0.88
CA VAL A 41 -1.70 -16.62 1.24
C VAL A 41 -2.16 -15.23 1.73
N LEU A 42 -1.35 -14.61 2.59
CA LEU A 42 -1.65 -13.27 3.11
C LEU A 42 -1.69 -12.22 1.99
N GLU A 43 -0.82 -12.34 0.98
CA GLU A 43 -0.82 -11.41 -0.16
C GLU A 43 -2.16 -11.47 -0.91
N ILE A 44 -2.70 -12.66 -1.14
CA ILE A 44 -4.01 -12.80 -1.78
C ILE A 44 -5.11 -12.20 -0.90
N HIS A 45 -5.10 -12.49 0.41
CA HIS A 45 -6.06 -11.88 1.34
C HIS A 45 -5.98 -10.36 1.33
N LEU A 46 -4.77 -9.80 1.26
CA LEU A 46 -4.58 -8.36 1.21
C LEU A 46 -5.22 -7.77 -0.06
N ARG A 47 -4.96 -8.38 -1.21
CA ARG A 47 -5.54 -7.94 -2.48
C ARG A 47 -7.07 -8.00 -2.46
N VAL A 48 -7.64 -9.08 -1.91
CA VAL A 48 -9.09 -9.21 -1.76
C VAL A 48 -9.63 -8.09 -0.85
N SER A 49 -8.99 -7.87 0.28
CA SER A 49 -9.40 -6.82 1.22
C SER A 49 -9.35 -5.43 0.60
N GLU A 50 -8.33 -5.16 -0.21
CA GLU A 50 -8.20 -3.90 -0.95
C GLU A 50 -9.34 -3.74 -1.97
N MET A 51 -9.69 -4.80 -2.69
CA MET A 51 -10.79 -4.78 -3.65
C MET A 51 -12.14 -4.55 -2.97
N MET A 52 -12.31 -5.08 -1.75
CA MET A 52 -13.52 -4.88 -0.95
C MET A 52 -13.51 -3.58 -0.16
N GLU A 53 -12.43 -2.82 -0.22
CA GLU A 53 -12.22 -1.62 0.58
C GLU A 53 -12.36 -1.88 2.08
N ASP A 54 -12.01 -3.09 2.52
CA ASP A 54 -11.95 -3.46 3.94
C ASP A 54 -10.59 -3.02 4.50
N TRP A 55 -10.50 -1.74 4.78
CA TRP A 55 -9.23 -1.12 5.15
C TRP A 55 -8.70 -1.58 6.51
N ASN A 56 -9.58 -1.95 7.44
CA ASN A 56 -9.15 -2.53 8.72
C ASN A 56 -8.40 -3.84 8.51
N SER A 57 -8.95 -4.74 7.68
CA SER A 57 -8.27 -5.99 7.33
C SER A 57 -6.95 -5.73 6.60
N CYS A 58 -6.93 -4.73 5.71
CA CYS A 58 -5.70 -4.34 5.00
C CYS A 58 -4.59 -3.94 5.97
N VAL A 59 -4.90 -3.13 6.98
CA VAL A 59 -3.91 -2.72 7.99
C VAL A 59 -3.34 -3.93 8.73
N ASP A 60 -4.21 -4.81 9.20
CA ASP A 60 -3.79 -5.99 9.96
C ASP A 60 -2.90 -6.92 9.13
N ILE A 61 -3.33 -7.22 7.91
CA ILE A 61 -2.59 -8.13 7.02
C ILE A 61 -1.26 -7.49 6.60
N ALA A 62 -1.30 -6.23 6.16
CA ALA A 62 -0.09 -5.52 5.72
C ALA A 62 0.90 -5.35 6.86
N ASN A 63 0.43 -5.16 8.09
CA ASN A 63 1.29 -5.09 9.25
C ASN A 63 2.06 -6.40 9.48
N THR A 64 1.36 -7.53 9.38
CA THR A 64 1.99 -8.85 9.47
C THR A 64 3.02 -9.04 8.36
N LEU A 65 2.67 -8.70 7.12
CA LEU A 65 3.56 -8.83 5.97
C LEU A 65 4.78 -7.91 6.08
N THR A 66 4.61 -6.69 6.56
CA THR A 66 5.72 -5.76 6.76
C THR A 66 6.72 -6.30 7.78
N LYS A 67 6.23 -6.95 8.85
CA LYS A 67 7.10 -7.55 9.86
C LYS A 67 7.86 -8.77 9.36
N SER A 68 7.21 -9.62 8.56
CA SER A 68 7.83 -10.84 8.05
C SER A 68 8.68 -10.60 6.82
N MET A 69 8.39 -9.56 6.02
CA MET A 69 9.10 -9.24 4.79
C MET A 69 9.40 -7.73 4.71
N PRO A 70 10.21 -7.21 5.65
CA PRO A 70 10.48 -5.77 5.74
C PRO A 70 11.22 -5.20 4.53
N GLU A 71 11.83 -6.04 3.71
CA GLU A 71 12.53 -5.66 2.48
C GLU A 71 11.59 -5.34 1.32
N LYS A 72 10.29 -5.60 1.46
CA LYS A 72 9.30 -5.29 0.41
C LYS A 72 8.60 -3.98 0.68
N LEU A 73 8.95 -2.96 -0.07
CA LEU A 73 8.37 -1.62 0.06
C LEU A 73 6.85 -1.63 -0.14
N SER A 74 6.34 -2.50 -1.01
CA SER A 74 4.89 -2.58 -1.30
C SER A 74 4.05 -2.69 -0.04
N TYR A 75 4.47 -3.47 0.95
CA TYR A 75 3.69 -3.65 2.17
C TYR A 75 3.71 -2.43 3.08
N TRP A 76 4.81 -1.70 3.11
CA TRP A 76 4.89 -0.41 3.82
C TRP A 76 3.90 0.60 3.21
N ILE A 77 3.87 0.67 1.89
CA ILE A 77 2.98 1.58 1.15
C ILE A 77 1.51 1.19 1.40
N ARG A 78 1.18 -0.08 1.23
CA ARG A 78 -0.21 -0.55 1.33
C ARG A 78 -0.75 -0.41 2.75
N ARG A 79 0.09 -0.63 3.76
CA ARG A 79 -0.28 -0.42 5.17
C ARG A 79 -0.62 1.04 5.43
N SER A 80 0.25 1.95 5.02
CA SER A 80 0.04 3.38 5.24
C SER A 80 -1.18 3.90 4.46
N TYR A 81 -1.36 3.43 3.24
CA TYR A 81 -2.51 3.82 2.42
C TYR A 81 -3.82 3.40 3.09
N ALA A 82 -3.90 2.18 3.61
CA ALA A 82 -5.08 1.70 4.34
C ALA A 82 -5.36 2.54 5.59
N LEU A 83 -4.33 2.91 6.34
CA LEU A 83 -4.46 3.80 7.50
C LEU A 83 -5.02 5.16 7.08
N HIS A 84 -4.52 5.72 5.99
CA HIS A 84 -5.02 6.98 5.46
C HIS A 84 -6.49 6.90 5.06
N LYS A 85 -6.89 5.80 4.41
CA LYS A 85 -8.29 5.56 4.04
C LYS A 85 -9.22 5.49 5.27
N LEU A 86 -8.69 5.03 6.40
CA LEU A 86 -9.41 5.00 7.67
C LEU A 86 -9.41 6.35 8.39
N LYS A 87 -8.91 7.41 7.76
CA LYS A 87 -8.75 8.75 8.35
C LYS A 87 -7.74 8.78 9.49
N ARG A 88 -6.82 7.81 9.53
CA ARG A 88 -5.71 7.72 10.48
C ARG A 88 -4.43 8.19 9.81
N THR A 89 -4.46 9.40 9.26
CA THR A 89 -3.40 9.95 8.41
C THR A 89 -2.08 10.18 9.17
N GLN A 90 -2.15 10.58 10.43
CA GLN A 90 -0.92 10.74 11.24
C GLN A 90 -0.22 9.40 11.44
N GLU A 91 -0.97 8.33 11.74
CA GLU A 91 -0.39 6.99 11.85
C GLU A 91 0.17 6.51 10.50
N ALA A 92 -0.53 6.82 9.41
CA ALA A 92 -0.04 6.49 8.06
C ALA A 92 1.34 7.12 7.82
N TYR A 93 1.48 8.38 8.16
CA TYR A 93 2.75 9.11 8.08
C TYR A 93 3.81 8.45 8.94
N ASP A 94 3.50 8.25 10.23
CA ASP A 94 4.46 7.74 11.22
C ASP A 94 4.97 6.34 10.83
N GLN A 95 4.10 5.50 10.29
CA GLN A 95 4.48 4.14 9.93
C GLN A 95 5.21 4.03 8.59
N LEU A 96 5.00 4.99 7.68
CA LEU A 96 5.70 4.99 6.40
C LEU A 96 7.05 5.69 6.45
N LYS A 97 7.21 6.69 7.31
CA LYS A 97 8.43 7.50 7.37
C LYS A 97 9.73 6.69 7.49
N PRO A 98 9.80 5.63 8.33
CA PRO A 98 11.03 4.84 8.42
C PRO A 98 11.45 4.17 7.11
N SER A 99 10.53 3.98 6.16
CA SER A 99 10.86 3.39 4.86
C SER A 99 11.85 4.23 4.05
N LEU A 100 11.93 5.53 4.31
CA LEU A 100 12.85 6.42 3.60
C LEU A 100 14.32 6.01 3.80
N ASP A 101 14.65 5.50 4.98
CA ASP A 101 16.00 5.06 5.29
C ASP A 101 16.31 3.69 4.65
N SER A 102 15.30 2.82 4.56
CA SER A 102 15.46 1.47 4.04
C SER A 102 15.37 1.39 2.52
N PHE A 103 14.70 2.34 1.88
CA PHE A 103 14.43 2.34 0.44
C PHE A 103 14.86 3.67 -0.21
N GLU A 104 16.13 4.00 -0.03
CA GLU A 104 16.70 5.20 -0.65
C GLU A 104 16.58 5.14 -2.17
N GLY A 105 16.28 6.27 -2.77
CA GLY A 105 16.12 6.37 -4.23
C GLY A 105 14.73 6.05 -4.75
N GLU A 106 13.84 5.54 -3.91
CA GLU A 106 12.44 5.29 -4.30
C GLU A 106 11.60 6.54 -4.11
N TRP A 107 10.90 6.95 -5.15
CA TRP A 107 10.09 8.19 -5.10
C TRP A 107 8.74 7.99 -4.40
N LEU A 108 8.18 6.77 -4.45
CA LEU A 108 6.81 6.52 -4.00
C LEU A 108 6.59 6.78 -2.50
N PRO A 109 7.50 6.39 -1.58
CA PRO A 109 7.32 6.74 -0.18
C PRO A 109 7.30 8.26 0.04
N LEU A 110 8.16 9.00 -0.63
CA LEU A 110 8.18 10.46 -0.55
C LEU A 110 6.86 11.05 -1.05
N TYR A 111 6.35 10.52 -2.14
CA TYR A 111 5.09 10.95 -2.72
C TYR A 111 3.93 10.75 -1.74
N ASN A 112 3.80 9.56 -1.18
CA ASN A 112 2.72 9.27 -0.25
C ASN A 112 2.85 10.07 1.04
N LEU A 113 4.06 10.24 1.56
CA LEU A 113 4.30 11.10 2.73
C LEU A 113 3.92 12.55 2.43
N ALA A 114 4.16 13.04 1.22
CA ALA A 114 3.73 14.38 0.83
C ALA A 114 2.22 14.52 0.88
N CYS A 115 1.49 13.53 0.38
CA CYS A 115 0.03 13.52 0.45
C CYS A 115 -0.46 13.56 1.90
N TYR A 116 0.11 12.71 2.76
CA TYR A 116 -0.29 12.67 4.18
C TYR A 116 0.04 13.99 4.88
N THR A 117 1.22 14.53 4.63
CA THR A 117 1.67 15.80 5.22
C THR A 117 0.78 16.96 4.78
N CYS A 118 0.41 17.00 3.52
CA CYS A 118 -0.51 17.99 2.98
C CYS A 118 -1.89 17.89 3.63
N MET A 119 -2.42 16.67 3.76
CA MET A 119 -3.72 16.44 4.40
C MET A 119 -3.71 16.81 5.89
N LEU A 120 -2.55 16.72 6.54
CA LEU A 120 -2.37 17.14 7.93
C LEU A 120 -2.20 18.65 8.09
N GLY A 121 -2.17 19.42 6.99
CA GLY A 121 -2.07 20.86 7.02
C GLY A 121 -0.65 21.43 6.88
N ASN A 122 0.36 20.58 6.78
CA ASN A 122 1.76 20.99 6.70
C ASN A 122 2.19 21.16 5.22
N VAL A 123 1.62 22.15 4.56
CA VAL A 123 1.77 22.35 3.11
C VAL A 123 3.22 22.58 2.69
N ASN A 124 4.00 23.34 3.47
CA ASN A 124 5.40 23.60 3.14
C ASN A 124 6.26 22.35 3.18
N ASP A 125 6.06 21.50 4.19
CA ASP A 125 6.77 20.23 4.28
C ASP A 125 6.34 19.26 3.17
N ALA A 126 5.05 19.25 2.84
CA ALA A 126 4.53 18.45 1.72
C ALA A 126 5.19 18.87 0.40
N ARG A 127 5.37 20.18 0.19
CA ARG A 127 6.03 20.70 -1.02
C ARG A 127 7.46 20.18 -1.13
N LYS A 128 8.21 20.19 -0.04
CA LYS A 128 9.59 19.68 -0.01
C LYS A 128 9.64 18.19 -0.33
N LEU A 129 8.72 17.42 0.22
CA LEU A 129 8.65 15.97 -0.04
C LEU A 129 8.31 15.69 -1.49
N ILE A 130 7.34 16.40 -2.07
CA ILE A 130 6.93 16.15 -3.45
C ILE A 130 8.03 16.60 -4.44
N GLU A 131 8.75 17.67 -4.13
CA GLU A 131 9.89 18.09 -4.94
C GLU A 131 10.95 17.00 -5.02
N LYS A 132 11.26 16.35 -3.89
CA LYS A 132 12.20 15.23 -3.86
C LYS A 132 11.67 14.02 -4.64
N ALA A 133 10.39 13.73 -4.52
CA ALA A 133 9.77 12.64 -5.29
C ALA A 133 9.88 12.90 -6.79
N ILE A 134 9.65 14.13 -7.23
CA ILE A 134 9.78 14.52 -8.63
C ILE A 134 11.23 14.41 -9.11
N GLU A 135 12.21 14.82 -8.30
CA GLU A 135 13.62 14.66 -8.63
C GLU A 135 13.99 13.21 -8.91
N LEU A 136 13.46 12.28 -8.10
CA LEU A 136 13.75 10.86 -8.25
C LEU A 136 12.94 10.20 -9.37
N GLY A 137 11.67 10.56 -9.52
CA GLY A 137 10.75 9.89 -10.43
C GLY A 137 10.53 10.59 -11.76
N GLY A 138 10.95 11.85 -11.88
CA GLY A 138 10.90 12.60 -13.12
C GLY A 138 9.54 13.15 -13.48
N ASN A 139 9.35 13.44 -14.76
CA ASN A 139 8.17 14.15 -15.28
C ASN A 139 6.86 13.37 -15.06
N ALA A 140 6.89 12.05 -15.11
CA ALA A 140 5.69 11.24 -14.86
C ALA A 140 5.16 11.45 -13.43
N VAL A 141 6.05 11.56 -12.46
CA VAL A 141 5.68 11.84 -11.07
C VAL A 141 5.15 13.26 -10.93
N ARG A 142 5.76 14.23 -11.61
CA ARG A 142 5.27 15.61 -11.63
C ARG A 142 3.84 15.68 -12.15
N LEU A 143 3.56 15.03 -13.29
CA LEU A 143 2.23 15.04 -13.89
C LEU A 143 1.19 14.41 -12.96
N ARG A 144 1.54 13.30 -12.33
CA ARG A 144 0.69 12.64 -11.34
C ARG A 144 0.40 13.58 -10.16
N ALA A 145 1.42 14.26 -9.65
CA ALA A 145 1.28 15.16 -8.51
C ALA A 145 0.40 16.37 -8.83
N LEU A 146 0.51 16.92 -10.05
CA LEU A 146 -0.31 18.05 -10.47
C LEU A 146 -1.79 17.70 -10.58
N ASP A 147 -2.11 16.43 -10.84
CA ASP A 147 -3.48 15.94 -11.00
C ASP A 147 -4.04 15.30 -9.72
N ASP A 148 -3.28 15.27 -8.65
CA ASP A 148 -3.65 14.60 -7.40
C ASP A 148 -4.40 15.55 -6.47
N ASP A 149 -5.66 15.23 -6.16
CA ASP A 149 -6.52 16.05 -5.30
C ASP A 149 -5.93 16.23 -3.89
N ASP A 150 -5.18 15.26 -3.39
CA ASP A 150 -4.55 15.33 -2.06
C ASP A 150 -3.44 16.37 -2.00
N LEU A 151 -2.91 16.80 -3.14
CA LEU A 151 -1.80 17.74 -3.25
C LEU A 151 -2.22 19.12 -3.75
N VAL A 152 -3.51 19.38 -3.91
CA VAL A 152 -3.99 20.66 -4.46
C VAL A 152 -3.41 21.85 -3.72
N ARG A 153 -3.35 21.80 -2.40
CA ARG A 153 -2.83 22.91 -1.59
C ARG A 153 -1.33 23.19 -1.78
N VAL A 154 -0.59 22.19 -2.24
CA VAL A 154 0.85 22.34 -2.53
C VAL A 154 1.05 23.31 -3.71
N TRP A 155 0.15 23.28 -4.69
CA TRP A 155 0.22 24.07 -5.91
C TRP A 155 -0.50 25.41 -5.80
N ALA A 156 -1.37 25.56 -4.81
CA ALA A 156 -1.99 26.84 -4.52
C ALA A 156 -0.91 27.81 -4.06
N GLY A 157 -0.89 29.03 -4.59
CA GLY A 157 0.09 30.02 -4.21
C GLY A 157 -0.02 30.42 -2.73
N PRO A 158 1.00 31.09 -2.18
CA PRO A 158 0.95 31.59 -0.82
C PRO A 158 -0.17 32.61 -0.62
#